data_e5de36260c923ac50b515136bd76d90b
#
_entry.id   e5de36260c923ac50b515136bd76d90b
#
_cell.length_a   1.000
_cell.length_b   1.000
_cell.length_c   1.000
_cell.angle_alpha   90.00
_cell.angle_beta   90.00
_cell.angle_gamma   90.00
#
_symmetry.space_group_name_H-M   'P 1'
#
loop_
_entity.id
_entity.type
_entity.pdbx_description
1 polymer ?
#
loop_
_entity_poly.entity_id
_entity_poly.type
_entity_poly.pdbx_seq_one_letter_code
_entity_poly.pdbx_strand_id
1 'polypeptide(L)'
;MVADLVFADLVLWLPTPDGSFVAAGHARPSSAATIFYRDISGEPIRKEWAAQVKQAFETGETVDTKAQAGADGTTTRLSAIPVRRKLSAKSEEVTAEPIAVVTRHTNLTEVIMPNRLQLNYLGCGNDLLVMVSEGNYPDFSNPTGPRRGAPRANDGLFRLDVDGVVLFASPNGLSAFNRIGIAGELEGKSLAEASAPILKGKNVDESLPLVLSGRAPWRTDMESKNVALTVRAIPLKSGGKRVGAIVLCRDATELRKQERELITKDATIREIHHRVKNNLQTVASLLRIQSRRTKSTEAKDSLDEAMRRVTAIALVHDTLSEGLSQEVNFDEVFDRILMLATEVASSLNTSIKTLIDGKFGQLRSEIATPLAVALTEIVTNAVEHGLSERSGVVAVNAERKQKQLQITVSDNGKGLVDGEVGAGLGTQIIRTLIEGELRGTIHWSSPSEGGARVAISIPL
;
A
#
# COMPACT_ATOMS: atom_id res chain seq x y z
N MET A 1 20.53 7.11 -6.84
CA MET A 1 20.66 7.49 -8.26
C MET A 1 21.90 8.36 -8.51
N VAL A 2 22.00 9.62 -7.98
CA VAL A 2 23.21 10.44 -8.25
C VAL A 2 24.47 9.74 -7.75
N ALA A 3 24.47 9.15 -6.54
CA ALA A 3 25.59 8.37 -6.04
C ALA A 3 26.00 7.24 -6.98
N ASP A 4 25.03 6.54 -7.60
CA ASP A 4 25.32 5.47 -8.57
C ASP A 4 25.96 5.99 -9.86
N LEU A 5 25.54 7.19 -10.30
CA LEU A 5 26.08 7.83 -11.51
C LEU A 5 27.50 8.34 -11.30
N VAL A 6 27.80 8.86 -10.11
CA VAL A 6 29.15 9.39 -9.82
C VAL A 6 30.08 8.37 -9.18
N PHE A 7 29.62 7.12 -8.98
CA PHE A 7 30.39 6.03 -8.35
C PHE A 7 31.04 6.46 -7.02
N ALA A 8 30.29 7.22 -6.20
CA ALA A 8 30.82 7.81 -4.98
C ALA A 8 29.74 7.94 -3.91
N ASP A 9 30.16 7.91 -2.66
CA ASP A 9 29.29 8.24 -1.55
C ASP A 9 28.96 9.74 -1.56
N LEU A 10 27.68 10.06 -1.34
CA LEU A 10 27.19 11.44 -1.23
C LEU A 10 26.61 11.67 0.16
N VAL A 11 27.08 12.72 0.84
CA VAL A 11 26.57 13.11 2.15
C VAL A 11 26.03 14.54 2.08
N LEU A 12 24.81 14.76 2.52
CA LEU A 12 24.17 16.05 2.63
C LEU A 12 24.42 16.63 4.02
N TRP A 13 25.07 17.79 4.10
CA TRP A 13 25.40 18.50 5.32
C TRP A 13 24.51 19.72 5.47
N LEU A 14 23.83 19.82 6.65
CA LEU A 14 23.08 21.00 7.05
C LEU A 14 23.86 21.80 8.07
N PRO A 15 23.84 23.14 8.00
CA PRO A 15 24.46 23.98 9.02
C PRO A 15 23.67 23.89 10.33
N THR A 16 24.38 23.90 11.44
CA THR A 16 23.83 23.92 12.80
C THR A 16 23.97 25.32 13.40
N PRO A 17 23.17 25.71 14.44
CA PRO A 17 23.20 27.04 15.02
C PRO A 17 24.55 27.45 15.63
N ASP A 18 25.38 26.47 15.96
CA ASP A 18 26.75 26.67 16.48
C ASP A 18 27.82 26.88 15.38
N GLY A 19 27.38 26.94 14.10
CA GLY A 19 28.26 27.11 12.95
C GLY A 19 29.00 25.85 12.51
N SER A 20 28.60 24.68 13.04
CA SER A 20 29.08 23.37 12.59
C SER A 20 28.13 22.80 11.51
N PHE A 21 28.28 21.52 11.17
CA PHE A 21 27.45 20.81 10.19
C PHE A 21 27.09 19.42 10.69
N VAL A 22 25.86 18.99 10.36
CA VAL A 22 25.35 17.64 10.64
C VAL A 22 24.92 16.96 9.36
N ALA A 23 25.18 15.65 9.23
CA ALA A 23 24.78 14.85 8.10
C ALA A 23 23.24 14.65 8.11
N ALA A 24 22.53 15.27 7.18
CA ALA A 24 21.09 15.12 7.02
C ALA A 24 20.68 13.89 6.20
N GLY A 25 21.62 13.33 5.45
CA GLY A 25 21.40 12.13 4.66
C GLY A 25 22.67 11.62 4.02
N HIS A 26 22.74 10.30 3.85
CA HIS A 26 23.85 9.61 3.24
C HIS A 26 23.36 8.69 2.11
N ALA A 27 23.84 8.90 0.91
CA ALA A 27 23.52 8.07 -0.25
C ALA A 27 24.77 7.31 -0.71
N ARG A 28 24.70 5.98 -0.63
CA ARG A 28 25.77 5.08 -1.04
C ARG A 28 25.57 4.62 -2.49
N PRO A 29 26.64 4.46 -3.28
CA PRO A 29 26.53 3.88 -4.60
C PRO A 29 26.21 2.38 -4.50
N SER A 30 25.32 1.89 -5.36
CA SER A 30 25.08 0.45 -5.53
C SER A 30 26.04 -0.20 -6.54
N SER A 31 26.75 0.64 -7.31
CA SER A 31 27.61 0.25 -8.43
C SER A 31 29.12 0.43 -8.18
N ALA A 32 29.50 0.87 -6.99
CA ALA A 32 30.89 1.09 -6.60
C ALA A 32 31.11 0.79 -5.11
N ALA A 33 32.36 0.61 -4.72
CA ALA A 33 32.72 0.42 -3.32
C ALA A 33 32.49 1.70 -2.51
N THR A 34 31.74 1.60 -1.44
CA THR A 34 31.55 2.68 -0.47
C THR A 34 32.80 2.82 0.40
N ILE A 35 33.11 4.03 0.81
CA ILE A 35 34.16 4.30 1.80
C ILE A 35 33.64 4.33 3.23
N PHE A 36 32.33 4.30 3.41
CA PHE A 36 31.70 4.33 4.73
C PHE A 36 31.16 2.94 5.11
N TYR A 37 31.63 2.40 6.22
CA TYR A 37 31.16 1.10 6.75
C TYR A 37 29.73 1.14 7.27
N ARG A 38 29.24 2.33 7.69
CA ARG A 38 27.89 2.54 8.23
C ARG A 38 27.25 3.82 7.68
N ASP A 39 25.96 3.95 7.85
CA ASP A 39 25.23 5.19 7.62
C ASP A 39 25.68 6.22 8.67
N ILE A 40 26.02 7.41 8.20
CA ILE A 40 26.46 8.53 9.04
C ILE A 40 25.40 9.61 9.19
N SER A 41 24.16 9.36 8.75
CA SER A 41 23.05 10.30 8.93
C SER A 41 22.85 10.59 10.42
N GLY A 42 22.73 11.89 10.76
CA GLY A 42 22.65 12.36 12.15
C GLY A 42 24.00 12.59 12.83
N GLU A 43 25.13 12.19 12.23
CA GLU A 43 26.45 12.42 12.81
C GLU A 43 26.98 13.83 12.53
N PRO A 44 27.73 14.43 13.48
CA PRO A 44 28.41 15.69 13.24
C PRO A 44 29.55 15.50 12.22
N ILE A 45 29.88 16.61 11.53
CA ILE A 45 30.95 16.59 10.53
C ILE A 45 32.31 16.30 11.17
N ARG A 46 33.11 15.48 10.49
CA ARG A 46 34.48 15.19 10.91
C ARG A 46 35.40 16.39 10.63
N LYS A 47 36.39 16.60 11.50
CA LYS A 47 37.34 17.72 11.43
C LYS A 47 38.05 17.79 10.07
N GLU A 48 38.36 16.65 9.48
CA GLU A 48 39.05 16.53 8.19
C GLU A 48 38.28 17.10 6.98
N TRP A 49 36.93 17.19 7.08
CA TRP A 49 36.04 17.69 6.02
C TRP A 49 35.44 19.07 6.33
N ALA A 50 35.50 19.48 7.60
CA ALA A 50 34.80 20.67 8.08
C ALA A 50 35.25 21.96 7.36
N ALA A 51 36.55 22.10 7.09
CA ALA A 51 37.08 23.28 6.40
C ALA A 51 36.55 23.42 4.97
N GLN A 52 36.51 22.34 4.21
CA GLN A 52 36.05 22.34 2.81
C GLN A 52 34.54 22.56 2.73
N VAL A 53 33.76 21.92 3.61
CA VAL A 53 32.31 22.10 3.67
C VAL A 53 31.96 23.52 4.06
N LYS A 54 32.65 24.10 5.06
CA LYS A 54 32.47 25.48 5.47
C LYS A 54 32.82 26.44 4.33
N GLN A 55 33.96 26.25 3.68
CA GLN A 55 34.36 27.06 2.54
C GLN A 55 33.31 27.03 1.42
N ALA A 56 32.87 25.82 1.00
CA ALA A 56 31.85 25.68 -0.04
C ALA A 56 30.52 26.34 0.35
N PHE A 57 30.15 26.30 1.64
CA PHE A 57 28.94 26.95 2.14
C PHE A 57 29.05 28.47 2.12
N GLU A 58 30.20 29.03 2.51
CA GLU A 58 30.42 30.48 2.60
C GLU A 58 30.67 31.13 1.23
N THR A 59 31.44 30.46 0.35
CA THR A 59 31.75 31.03 -0.99
C THR A 59 30.65 30.73 -2.00
N GLY A 60 29.85 29.71 -1.81
CA GLY A 60 28.88 29.23 -2.78
C GLY A 60 29.54 28.60 -4.02
N GLU A 61 30.81 28.22 -3.95
CA GLU A 61 31.56 27.55 -4.99
C GLU A 61 31.92 26.13 -4.61
N THR A 62 32.11 25.24 -5.60
CA THR A 62 32.57 23.88 -5.38
C THR A 62 34.02 23.87 -4.95
N VAL A 63 34.32 23.17 -3.85
CA VAL A 63 35.69 23.02 -3.32
C VAL A 63 36.13 21.58 -3.51
N ASP A 64 37.16 21.37 -4.29
CA ASP A 64 37.76 20.07 -4.54
C ASP A 64 39.07 19.90 -3.75
N THR A 65 39.25 18.72 -3.15
CA THR A 65 40.52 18.36 -2.49
C THR A 65 41.43 17.58 -3.45
N LYS A 66 42.73 17.60 -3.18
CA LYS A 66 43.66 16.63 -3.75
C LYS A 66 43.36 15.24 -3.15
N ALA A 67 43.73 14.19 -3.89
CA ALA A 67 43.65 12.83 -3.38
C ALA A 67 44.45 12.70 -2.09
N GLN A 68 43.85 12.14 -1.07
CA GLN A 68 44.46 11.93 0.25
C GLN A 68 44.48 10.43 0.57
N ALA A 69 45.65 9.92 1.04
CA ALA A 69 45.76 8.57 1.52
C ALA A 69 45.30 8.49 2.97
N GLY A 70 44.34 7.63 3.26
CA GLY A 70 43.91 7.31 4.61
C GLY A 70 44.88 6.37 5.33
N ALA A 71 44.79 6.28 6.65
CA ALA A 71 45.60 5.39 7.48
C ALA A 71 45.35 3.89 7.19
N ASP A 72 44.21 3.57 6.61
CA ASP A 72 43.78 2.23 6.19
C ASP A 72 44.22 1.85 4.76
N GLY A 73 45.04 2.67 4.13
CA GLY A 73 45.54 2.45 2.77
C GLY A 73 44.56 2.85 1.68
N THR A 74 43.38 3.38 2.01
CA THR A 74 42.43 3.91 1.02
C THR A 74 42.87 5.29 0.52
N THR A 75 42.78 5.53 -0.78
CA THR A 75 42.98 6.87 -1.35
C THR A 75 41.64 7.46 -1.70
N THR A 76 41.33 8.59 -1.09
CA THR A 76 40.02 9.25 -1.27
C THR A 76 40.17 10.68 -1.77
N ARG A 77 39.19 11.16 -2.50
CA ARG A 77 39.06 12.57 -2.92
C ARG A 77 37.69 13.07 -2.49
N LEU A 78 37.69 14.24 -1.87
CA LEU A 78 36.47 14.96 -1.47
C LEU A 78 36.19 16.10 -2.43
N SER A 79 34.93 16.24 -2.85
CA SER A 79 34.40 17.43 -3.48
C SER A 79 33.22 17.95 -2.65
N ALA A 80 33.28 19.18 -2.16
CA ALA A 80 32.19 19.83 -1.44
C ALA A 80 31.43 20.75 -2.38
N ILE A 81 30.15 20.48 -2.61
CA ILE A 81 29.30 21.11 -3.60
C ILE A 81 28.19 21.86 -2.87
N PRO A 82 28.08 23.19 -3.02
CA PRO A 82 27.02 23.96 -2.38
C PRO A 82 25.64 23.56 -2.92
N VAL A 83 24.64 23.57 -2.07
CA VAL A 83 23.25 23.26 -2.43
C VAL A 83 22.42 24.53 -2.36
N ARG A 84 21.80 24.90 -3.47
CA ARG A 84 20.84 25.99 -3.55
C ARG A 84 19.42 25.45 -3.77
N ARG A 85 18.44 26.28 -3.50
CA ARG A 85 17.03 25.92 -3.64
C ARG A 85 16.28 27.03 -4.36
N LYS A 86 15.34 26.66 -5.23
CA LYS A 86 14.35 27.60 -5.77
C LYS A 86 13.51 28.17 -4.64
N LEU A 87 13.26 29.48 -4.66
CA LEU A 87 12.47 30.18 -3.65
C LEU A 87 11.00 29.73 -3.67
N SER A 88 10.50 29.33 -4.83
CA SER A 88 9.15 28.79 -5.00
C SER A 88 9.14 27.75 -6.13
N ALA A 89 8.20 26.81 -6.07
CA ALA A 89 7.99 25.81 -7.14
C ALA A 89 7.64 26.45 -8.51
N LYS A 90 7.13 27.69 -8.49
CA LYS A 90 6.74 28.46 -9.70
C LYS A 90 7.76 29.55 -10.09
N SER A 91 8.78 29.78 -9.26
CA SER A 91 9.82 30.80 -9.50
C SER A 91 11.06 30.16 -10.11
N GLU A 92 11.71 30.87 -11.02
CA GLU A 92 13.07 30.54 -11.46
C GLU A 92 14.15 31.12 -10.53
N GLU A 93 13.74 31.98 -9.58
CA GLU A 93 14.67 32.56 -8.61
C GLU A 93 15.15 31.50 -7.61
N VAL A 94 16.46 31.52 -7.38
CA VAL A 94 17.17 30.60 -6.50
C VAL A 94 17.69 31.35 -5.27
N THR A 95 17.86 30.66 -4.16
CA THR A 95 18.51 31.26 -2.97
C THR A 95 19.88 31.81 -3.35
N ALA A 96 20.17 33.05 -2.96
CA ALA A 96 21.47 33.66 -3.22
C ALA A 96 22.58 32.89 -2.49
N GLU A 97 22.31 32.51 -1.24
CA GLU A 97 23.22 31.74 -0.40
C GLU A 97 22.88 30.24 -0.43
N PRO A 98 23.89 29.37 -0.31
CA PRO A 98 23.67 27.93 -0.14
C PRO A 98 22.85 27.63 1.13
N ILE A 99 21.98 26.63 1.06
CA ILE A 99 21.20 26.14 2.21
C ILE A 99 21.82 24.90 2.85
N ALA A 100 22.72 24.24 2.14
CA ALA A 100 23.39 23.00 2.54
C ALA A 100 24.63 22.78 1.69
N VAL A 101 25.39 21.73 1.98
CA VAL A 101 26.50 21.26 1.14
C VAL A 101 26.36 19.76 0.91
N VAL A 102 26.55 19.30 -0.32
CA VAL A 102 26.72 17.87 -0.61
C VAL A 102 28.21 17.58 -0.76
N THR A 103 28.73 16.65 0.02
CA THR A 103 30.07 16.13 -0.22
C THR A 103 30.00 14.85 -1.04
N ARG A 104 30.85 14.80 -2.07
CA ARG A 104 31.14 13.61 -2.88
C ARG A 104 32.45 13.01 -2.42
N HIS A 105 32.40 11.75 -1.94
CA HIS A 105 33.55 11.00 -1.48
C HIS A 105 33.89 9.91 -2.51
N THR A 106 34.93 10.14 -3.29
CA THR A 106 35.35 9.22 -4.35
C THR A 106 36.49 8.33 -3.85
N ASN A 107 36.32 7.02 -3.95
CA ASN A 107 37.39 6.05 -3.69
C ASN A 107 38.31 5.95 -4.92
N LEU A 108 39.58 6.21 -4.73
CA LEU A 108 40.62 6.17 -5.76
C LEU A 108 41.67 5.07 -5.50
N THR A 109 41.40 4.15 -4.58
CA THR A 109 42.34 3.09 -4.18
C THR A 109 42.65 2.17 -5.35
N GLU A 110 41.66 1.85 -6.17
CA GLU A 110 41.82 1.10 -7.42
C GLU A 110 41.68 2.04 -8.61
N VAL A 111 42.79 2.41 -9.22
CA VAL A 111 42.78 3.24 -10.45
C VAL A 111 42.48 2.33 -11.64
N ILE A 112 41.19 2.13 -11.93
CA ILE A 112 40.73 1.49 -13.17
C ILE A 112 40.43 2.62 -14.17
N MET A 113 40.98 2.53 -15.38
CA MET A 113 40.58 3.45 -16.43
C MET A 113 39.06 3.30 -16.70
N PRO A 114 38.26 4.37 -16.54
CA PRO A 114 36.82 4.28 -16.72
C PRO A 114 36.49 3.91 -18.18
N ASN A 115 35.62 2.93 -18.35
CA ASN A 115 35.09 2.54 -19.65
C ASN A 115 34.07 3.58 -20.17
N ARG A 116 33.65 3.43 -21.44
CA ARG A 116 32.67 4.35 -22.07
C ARG A 116 31.38 4.50 -21.25
N LEU A 117 30.85 3.42 -20.65
CA LEU A 117 29.67 3.44 -19.80
C LEU A 117 29.90 4.31 -18.56
N GLN A 118 31.01 4.07 -17.85
CA GLN A 118 31.36 4.82 -16.64
C GLN A 118 31.58 6.31 -16.93
N LEU A 119 32.24 6.66 -18.06
CA LEU A 119 32.42 8.05 -18.45
C LEU A 119 31.09 8.78 -18.71
N ASN A 120 30.14 8.12 -19.39
CA ASN A 120 28.82 8.70 -19.60
C ASN A 120 28.02 8.83 -18.31
N TYR A 121 28.09 7.84 -17.41
CA TYR A 121 27.43 7.92 -16.09
C TYR A 121 28.02 9.05 -15.26
N LEU A 122 29.34 9.17 -15.18
CA LEU A 122 30.03 10.28 -14.50
C LEU A 122 29.63 11.62 -15.09
N GLY A 123 29.54 11.73 -16.41
CA GLY A 123 29.09 12.95 -17.09
C GLY A 123 27.66 13.32 -16.64
N CYS A 124 26.73 12.37 -16.70
CA CYS A 124 25.34 12.59 -16.23
C CYS A 124 25.28 12.96 -14.75
N GLY A 125 26.07 12.30 -13.91
CA GLY A 125 26.12 12.58 -12.48
C GLY A 125 26.69 13.97 -12.17
N ASN A 126 27.74 14.38 -12.88
CA ASN A 126 28.32 15.72 -12.76
C ASN A 126 27.32 16.81 -13.20
N ASP A 127 26.63 16.61 -14.34
CA ASP A 127 25.57 17.53 -14.79
C ASP A 127 24.49 17.71 -13.70
N LEU A 128 24.08 16.64 -13.05
CA LEU A 128 23.10 16.71 -11.94
C LEU A 128 23.66 17.43 -10.71
N LEU A 129 24.94 17.23 -10.36
CA LEU A 129 25.57 17.93 -9.24
C LEU A 129 25.72 19.43 -9.52
N VAL A 130 26.01 19.82 -10.76
CA VAL A 130 25.97 21.23 -11.20
C VAL A 130 24.53 21.78 -11.01
N MET A 131 23.51 21.05 -11.44
CA MET A 131 22.12 21.48 -11.25
C MET A 131 21.74 21.60 -9.76
N VAL A 132 22.31 20.77 -8.87
CA VAL A 132 22.15 20.90 -7.41
C VAL A 132 22.75 22.22 -6.94
N SER A 133 23.95 22.57 -7.40
CA SER A 133 24.60 23.82 -7.01
C SER A 133 23.89 25.07 -7.56
N GLU A 134 23.24 24.93 -8.70
CA GLU A 134 22.41 25.98 -9.32
C GLU A 134 20.96 26.01 -8.81
N GLY A 135 20.56 25.10 -7.89
CA GLY A 135 19.19 25.00 -7.36
C GLY A 135 18.16 24.46 -8.36
N ASN A 136 18.60 23.85 -9.45
CA ASN A 136 17.75 23.29 -10.51
C ASN A 136 17.38 21.82 -10.31
N TYR A 137 17.98 21.13 -9.31
CA TYR A 137 17.74 19.72 -9.01
C TYR A 137 17.80 19.45 -7.50
N PRO A 138 16.92 18.59 -6.96
CA PRO A 138 15.78 17.96 -7.62
C PRO A 138 14.65 18.97 -7.91
N ASP A 139 13.91 18.73 -8.99
CA ASP A 139 12.73 19.52 -9.32
C ASP A 139 11.50 18.93 -8.59
N PHE A 140 10.95 19.68 -7.66
CA PHE A 140 9.77 19.29 -6.87
C PHE A 140 8.46 19.85 -7.42
N SER A 141 8.50 20.63 -8.50
CA SER A 141 7.32 21.30 -9.08
C SER A 141 6.31 20.31 -9.67
N ASN A 142 6.77 19.13 -10.09
CA ASN A 142 5.96 18.07 -10.65
C ASN A 142 6.27 16.71 -9.99
N PRO A 143 5.64 16.39 -8.84
CA PRO A 143 5.80 15.10 -8.21
C PRO A 143 5.12 14.00 -9.05
N THR A 144 5.88 13.27 -9.84
CA THR A 144 5.39 12.18 -10.68
C THR A 144 5.21 10.89 -9.89
N GLY A 145 4.15 10.82 -9.08
CA GLY A 145 3.71 9.61 -8.41
C GLY A 145 4.64 9.06 -7.30
N PRO A 146 4.33 7.90 -6.71
CA PRO A 146 5.08 7.34 -5.61
C PRO A 146 6.52 7.02 -5.98
N ARG A 147 7.46 7.22 -5.05
CA ARG A 147 8.89 6.95 -5.25
C ARG A 147 9.20 5.47 -5.46
N ARG A 148 8.32 4.55 -5.02
CA ARG A 148 8.46 3.11 -5.25
C ARG A 148 8.29 2.78 -6.73
N GLY A 149 9.22 1.97 -7.27
CA GLY A 149 9.19 1.56 -8.68
C GLY A 149 9.74 2.59 -9.68
N ALA A 150 10.26 3.74 -9.24
CA ALA A 150 10.91 4.69 -10.13
C ALA A 150 12.19 4.09 -10.76
N PRO A 151 12.42 4.31 -12.07
CA PRO A 151 13.63 3.86 -12.75
C PRO A 151 14.90 4.40 -12.09
N ARG A 152 15.91 3.53 -11.95
CA ARG A 152 17.26 3.86 -11.46
C ARG A 152 18.26 3.91 -12.61
N ALA A 153 19.41 4.51 -12.37
CA ALA A 153 20.47 4.57 -13.38
C ALA A 153 20.87 3.20 -13.93
N ASN A 154 20.93 2.19 -13.06
CA ASN A 154 21.34 0.83 -13.41
C ASN A 154 20.23 0.02 -14.13
N ASP A 155 18.97 0.44 -14.05
CA ASP A 155 17.86 -0.24 -14.74
C ASP A 155 17.95 -0.01 -16.25
N GLY A 156 18.32 1.21 -16.66
CA GLY A 156 18.55 1.62 -18.04
C GLY A 156 18.62 3.15 -18.14
N LEU A 157 19.59 3.64 -18.91
CA LEU A 157 19.87 5.07 -19.05
C LEU A 157 20.12 5.43 -20.51
N PHE A 158 19.51 6.55 -20.93
CA PHE A 158 19.82 7.26 -22.17
C PHE A 158 20.23 8.68 -21.82
N ARG A 159 21.31 9.18 -22.46
CA ARG A 159 21.67 10.58 -22.47
C ARG A 159 21.22 11.18 -23.78
N LEU A 160 20.46 12.25 -23.71
CA LEU A 160 19.92 12.96 -24.88
C LEU A 160 20.55 14.34 -24.98
N ASP A 161 20.68 14.82 -26.21
CA ASP A 161 20.97 16.22 -26.48
C ASP A 161 19.76 17.15 -26.34
N VAL A 162 19.90 18.41 -26.72
CA VAL A 162 18.83 19.42 -26.65
C VAL A 162 17.66 19.10 -27.59
N ASP A 163 17.87 18.37 -28.67
CA ASP A 163 16.85 18.01 -29.67
C ASP A 163 16.18 16.66 -29.35
N GLY A 164 16.68 15.93 -28.32
CA GLY A 164 16.17 14.62 -27.92
C GLY A 164 16.83 13.48 -28.69
N VAL A 165 17.96 13.74 -29.36
CA VAL A 165 18.78 12.73 -30.03
C VAL A 165 19.60 11.98 -28.97
N VAL A 166 19.68 10.67 -29.09
CA VAL A 166 20.42 9.80 -28.16
C VAL A 166 21.92 9.96 -28.40
N LEU A 167 22.62 10.53 -27.43
CA LEU A 167 24.08 10.63 -27.41
C LEU A 167 24.75 9.37 -26.88
N PHE A 168 24.04 8.70 -25.94
CA PHE A 168 24.50 7.48 -25.32
C PHE A 168 23.31 6.67 -24.84
N ALA A 169 23.37 5.34 -24.98
CA ALA A 169 22.43 4.38 -24.46
C ALA A 169 23.15 3.30 -23.67
N SER A 170 22.72 3.06 -22.44
CA SER A 170 23.26 1.94 -21.64
C SER A 170 22.79 0.60 -22.20
N PRO A 171 23.56 -0.49 -22.03
CA PRO A 171 23.16 -1.84 -22.48
C PRO A 171 21.79 -2.26 -21.95
N ASN A 172 21.50 -1.97 -20.67
CA ASN A 172 20.20 -2.28 -20.06
C ASN A 172 19.08 -1.44 -20.69
N GLY A 173 19.33 -0.17 -21.01
CA GLY A 173 18.39 0.69 -21.71
C GLY A 173 18.06 0.16 -23.09
N LEU A 174 19.08 -0.19 -23.88
CA LEU A 174 18.90 -0.80 -25.21
C LEU A 174 18.11 -2.13 -25.12
N SER A 175 18.48 -2.99 -24.16
CA SER A 175 17.77 -4.26 -23.93
C SER A 175 16.30 -4.04 -23.62
N ALA A 176 15.96 -3.09 -22.73
CA ALA A 176 14.59 -2.77 -22.36
C ALA A 176 13.79 -2.28 -23.58
N PHE A 177 14.35 -1.36 -24.37
CA PHE A 177 13.70 -0.84 -25.56
C PHE A 177 13.56 -1.89 -26.66
N ASN A 178 14.54 -2.77 -26.82
CA ASN A 178 14.46 -3.89 -27.77
C ASN A 178 13.30 -4.86 -27.40
N ARG A 179 13.14 -5.17 -26.13
CA ARG A 179 12.05 -6.04 -25.63
C ARG A 179 10.66 -5.47 -25.92
N ILE A 180 10.46 -4.16 -25.83
CA ILE A 180 9.19 -3.52 -26.15
C ILE A 180 8.93 -3.45 -27.66
N GLY A 181 9.97 -3.72 -28.48
CA GLY A 181 9.89 -3.80 -29.94
C GLY A 181 10.59 -2.66 -30.69
N ILE A 182 11.39 -1.85 -30.00
CA ILE A 182 12.25 -0.82 -30.61
C ILE A 182 13.63 -1.44 -30.82
N ALA A 183 13.83 -2.06 -31.96
CA ALA A 183 15.06 -2.75 -32.27
C ALA A 183 16.05 -1.84 -33.02
N GLY A 184 17.35 -2.12 -32.88
CA GLY A 184 18.43 -1.50 -33.61
C GLY A 184 19.18 -0.46 -32.79
N GLU A 185 20.10 0.21 -33.45
CA GLU A 185 20.93 1.25 -32.88
C GLU A 185 20.11 2.51 -32.64
N LEU A 186 20.10 3.00 -31.41
CA LEU A 186 19.36 4.20 -31.03
C LEU A 186 20.24 5.45 -30.94
N GLU A 187 21.57 5.29 -30.79
CA GLU A 187 22.50 6.42 -30.78
C GLU A 187 22.44 7.16 -32.12
N GLY A 188 22.41 8.48 -32.06
CA GLY A 188 22.23 9.35 -33.21
C GLY A 188 20.81 9.51 -33.74
N LYS A 189 19.80 8.85 -33.08
CA LYS A 189 18.38 8.98 -33.45
C LYS A 189 17.59 9.67 -32.34
N SER A 190 16.49 10.34 -32.73
CA SER A 190 15.52 10.85 -31.76
C SER A 190 14.84 9.67 -31.04
N LEU A 191 14.92 9.65 -29.72
CA LEU A 191 14.31 8.57 -28.91
C LEU A 191 12.78 8.57 -29.05
N ALA A 192 12.17 9.76 -29.15
CA ALA A 192 10.72 9.91 -29.35
C ALA A 192 10.29 9.38 -30.73
N GLU A 193 11.01 9.72 -31.80
CA GLU A 193 10.72 9.25 -33.16
C GLU A 193 10.91 7.74 -33.30
N ALA A 194 11.99 7.19 -32.74
CA ALA A 194 12.25 5.76 -32.73
C ALA A 194 11.14 4.96 -31.98
N SER A 195 10.49 5.59 -31.01
CA SER A 195 9.39 4.99 -30.24
C SER A 195 8.02 5.17 -30.90
N ALA A 196 7.85 6.13 -31.81
CA ALA A 196 6.57 6.48 -32.41
C ALA A 196 5.81 5.29 -33.07
N PRO A 197 6.48 4.32 -33.78
CA PRO A 197 5.76 3.19 -34.38
C PRO A 197 5.03 2.30 -33.39
N ILE A 198 5.54 2.19 -32.16
CA ILE A 198 4.95 1.33 -31.12
C ILE A 198 3.73 2.01 -30.47
N LEU A 199 3.70 3.33 -30.52
CA LEU A 199 2.70 4.17 -29.87
C LEU A 199 1.47 4.40 -30.74
N LYS A 200 1.56 4.14 -32.05
CA LYS A 200 0.43 4.29 -32.98
C LYS A 200 -0.73 3.35 -32.66
N GLY A 201 -1.92 3.90 -32.49
CA GLY A 201 -3.17 3.12 -32.30
C GLY A 201 -3.46 2.65 -30.87
N LYS A 202 -2.75 3.12 -29.87
CA LYS A 202 -2.99 2.83 -28.45
C LYS A 202 -3.39 4.10 -27.71
N ASN A 203 -4.09 3.94 -26.59
CA ASN A 203 -4.27 5.02 -25.60
C ASN A 203 -2.92 5.29 -24.94
N VAL A 204 -2.14 6.17 -25.55
CA VAL A 204 -0.83 6.58 -25.07
C VAL A 204 -1.02 7.81 -24.21
N ASP A 205 -0.34 7.85 -23.07
CA ASP A 205 -0.25 9.05 -22.24
C ASP A 205 0.33 10.19 -23.11
N GLU A 206 -0.39 11.30 -23.23
CA GLU A 206 0.00 12.48 -24.00
C GLU A 206 1.35 13.05 -23.54
N SER A 207 1.77 12.76 -22.33
CA SER A 207 3.08 13.16 -21.78
C SER A 207 4.25 12.37 -22.34
N LEU A 208 4.02 11.17 -22.89
CA LEU A 208 5.09 10.25 -23.28
C LEU A 208 6.06 10.82 -24.35
N PRO A 209 5.61 11.51 -25.41
CA PRO A 209 6.55 12.16 -26.37
C PRO A 209 7.43 13.21 -25.69
N LEU A 210 6.90 13.96 -24.73
CA LEU A 210 7.64 14.97 -23.98
C LEU A 210 8.70 14.34 -23.06
N VAL A 211 8.37 13.20 -22.45
CA VAL A 211 9.29 12.41 -21.62
C VAL A 211 10.39 11.81 -22.50
N LEU A 212 10.04 11.17 -23.61
CA LEU A 212 11.01 10.54 -24.51
C LEU A 212 11.92 11.55 -25.22
N SER A 213 11.47 12.79 -25.44
CA SER A 213 12.33 13.87 -25.94
C SER A 213 13.12 14.58 -24.82
N GLY A 214 12.95 14.16 -23.56
CA GLY A 214 13.63 14.77 -22.42
C GLY A 214 13.20 16.20 -22.10
N ARG A 215 12.02 16.64 -22.57
CA ARG A 215 11.52 18.01 -22.37
C ARG A 215 10.75 18.18 -21.08
N ALA A 216 10.07 17.13 -20.61
CA ALA A 216 9.28 17.16 -19.38
C ALA A 216 9.91 16.30 -18.29
N PRO A 217 10.02 16.79 -17.02
CA PRO A 217 10.62 16.04 -15.91
C PRO A 217 9.63 15.03 -15.33
N TRP A 218 8.89 14.32 -16.15
CA TRP A 218 7.83 13.42 -15.74
C TRP A 218 8.24 11.96 -15.81
N ARG A 219 7.40 11.13 -15.21
CA ARG A 219 7.43 9.68 -15.33
C ARG A 219 6.17 9.22 -16.02
N THR A 220 6.30 8.32 -16.96
CA THR A 220 5.17 7.69 -17.65
C THR A 220 5.48 6.23 -17.94
N ASP A 221 4.46 5.46 -18.25
CA ASP A 221 4.58 4.06 -18.63
C ASP A 221 4.29 3.90 -20.12
N MET A 222 5.01 2.98 -20.76
CA MET A 222 4.76 2.57 -22.14
C MET A 222 4.59 1.05 -22.20
N GLU A 223 3.59 0.58 -22.94
CA GLU A 223 3.29 -0.84 -23.06
C GLU A 223 3.18 -1.27 -24.51
N SER A 224 3.84 -2.37 -24.86
CA SER A 224 3.71 -3.03 -26.15
C SER A 224 4.07 -4.50 -26.04
N LYS A 225 3.38 -5.37 -26.79
CA LYS A 225 3.67 -6.82 -26.89
C LYS A 225 3.80 -7.50 -25.51
N ASN A 226 2.95 -7.14 -24.54
CA ASN A 226 2.99 -7.62 -23.15
C ASN A 226 4.25 -7.22 -22.37
N VAL A 227 5.00 -6.26 -22.83
CA VAL A 227 6.14 -5.63 -22.12
C VAL A 227 5.70 -4.25 -21.64
N ALA A 228 5.96 -3.96 -20.39
CA ALA A 228 5.71 -2.66 -19.78
C ALA A 228 7.04 -2.04 -19.34
N LEU A 229 7.30 -0.82 -19.82
CA LEU A 229 8.44 -0.02 -19.38
C LEU A 229 7.96 1.22 -18.66
N THR A 230 8.52 1.49 -17.49
CA THR A 230 8.42 2.79 -16.85
C THR A 230 9.59 3.63 -17.31
N VAL A 231 9.32 4.83 -17.86
CA VAL A 231 10.32 5.79 -18.28
C VAL A 231 10.21 7.08 -17.47
N ARG A 232 11.34 7.71 -17.19
CA ARG A 232 11.42 8.99 -16.48
C ARG A 232 12.47 9.86 -17.11
N ALA A 233 12.11 11.09 -17.48
CA ALA A 233 13.08 12.06 -17.94
C ALA A 233 13.53 12.99 -16.82
N ILE A 234 14.76 13.46 -16.95
CA ILE A 234 15.38 14.51 -16.13
C ILE A 234 16.01 15.48 -17.11
N PRO A 235 15.34 16.60 -17.44
CA PRO A 235 15.92 17.64 -18.28
C PRO A 235 17.17 18.19 -17.62
N LEU A 236 18.30 18.17 -18.34
CA LEU A 236 19.54 18.77 -17.89
C LEU A 236 19.53 20.25 -18.18
N LYS A 237 19.88 21.05 -17.18
CA LYS A 237 19.96 22.54 -17.29
C LYS A 237 21.34 23.02 -16.87
N SER A 238 21.82 24.05 -17.54
CA SER A 238 23.03 24.79 -17.19
C SER A 238 22.80 26.26 -17.49
N GLY A 239 23.05 27.15 -16.51
CA GLY A 239 22.79 28.58 -16.64
C GLY A 239 21.31 28.88 -16.98
N GLY A 240 20.37 28.13 -16.47
CA GLY A 240 18.93 28.30 -16.74
C GLY A 240 18.43 27.76 -18.08
N LYS A 241 19.31 27.31 -18.97
CA LYS A 241 18.93 26.76 -20.28
C LYS A 241 19.04 25.24 -20.30
N ARG A 242 18.10 24.56 -20.98
CA ARG A 242 18.17 23.13 -21.19
C ARG A 242 19.31 22.78 -22.15
N VAL A 243 20.20 21.90 -21.73
CA VAL A 243 21.38 21.45 -22.52
C VAL A 243 21.26 19.99 -22.95
N GLY A 244 20.23 19.28 -22.51
CA GLY A 244 19.98 17.90 -22.85
C GLY A 244 19.00 17.25 -21.86
N ALA A 245 19.04 15.92 -21.75
CA ALA A 245 18.28 15.20 -20.77
C ALA A 245 18.90 13.83 -20.44
N ILE A 246 18.55 13.31 -19.27
CA ILE A 246 18.71 11.90 -18.93
C ILE A 246 17.33 11.26 -18.98
N VAL A 247 17.19 10.17 -19.73
CA VAL A 247 15.98 9.33 -19.69
C VAL A 247 16.35 8.01 -19.04
N LEU A 248 15.70 7.71 -17.93
CA LEU A 248 15.83 6.44 -17.21
C LEU A 248 14.68 5.54 -17.63
N CYS A 249 14.93 4.25 -17.79
CA CYS A 249 13.90 3.27 -18.07
C CYS A 249 14.05 2.04 -17.18
N ARG A 250 12.93 1.43 -16.83
CA ARG A 250 12.86 0.18 -16.05
C ARG A 250 11.83 -0.74 -16.67
N ASP A 251 12.20 -2.01 -16.81
CA ASP A 251 11.23 -3.05 -17.13
C ASP A 251 10.32 -3.30 -15.92
N ALA A 252 9.07 -2.98 -16.08
CA ALA A 252 8.02 -3.14 -15.08
C ALA A 252 7.06 -4.29 -15.44
N THR A 253 7.39 -5.11 -16.44
CA THR A 253 6.50 -6.14 -16.98
C THR A 253 6.00 -7.10 -15.91
N GLU A 254 6.91 -7.68 -15.14
CA GLU A 254 6.53 -8.64 -14.10
C GLU A 254 5.73 -8.00 -12.98
N LEU A 255 6.11 -6.78 -12.56
CA LEU A 255 5.37 -6.03 -11.56
C LEU A 255 3.93 -5.74 -12.03
N ARG A 256 3.76 -5.27 -13.26
CA ARG A 256 2.45 -5.00 -13.85
C ARG A 256 1.61 -6.27 -14.02
N LYS A 257 2.26 -7.37 -14.36
CA LYS A 257 1.58 -8.67 -14.44
C LYS A 257 1.04 -9.10 -13.08
N GLN A 258 1.87 -9.02 -12.03
CA GLN A 258 1.44 -9.33 -10.66
C GLN A 258 0.32 -8.42 -10.17
N GLU A 259 0.40 -7.10 -10.43
CA GLU A 259 -0.68 -6.15 -10.11
C GLU A 259 -2.00 -6.54 -10.81
N ARG A 260 -1.96 -6.88 -12.12
CA ARG A 260 -3.15 -7.32 -12.87
C ARG A 260 -3.70 -8.65 -12.35
N GLU A 261 -2.83 -9.59 -12.00
CA GLU A 261 -3.25 -10.88 -11.41
C GLU A 261 -3.94 -10.67 -10.06
N LEU A 262 -3.42 -9.77 -9.20
CA LEU A 262 -4.05 -9.42 -7.94
C LEU A 262 -5.44 -8.79 -8.15
N ILE A 263 -5.55 -7.79 -9.04
CA ILE A 263 -6.83 -7.14 -9.38
C ILE A 263 -7.83 -8.17 -9.91
N THR A 264 -7.38 -9.10 -10.76
CA THR A 264 -8.24 -10.16 -11.33
C THR A 264 -8.70 -11.14 -10.25
N LYS A 265 -7.81 -11.54 -9.33
CA LYS A 265 -8.15 -12.39 -8.18
C LYS A 265 -9.19 -11.71 -7.29
N ASP A 266 -9.00 -10.44 -6.96
CA ASP A 266 -9.95 -9.68 -6.14
C ASP A 266 -11.32 -9.55 -6.81
N ALA A 267 -11.35 -9.31 -8.12
CA ALA A 267 -12.59 -9.29 -8.89
C ALA A 267 -13.28 -10.65 -8.90
N THR A 268 -12.52 -11.74 -9.04
CA THR A 268 -13.05 -13.11 -9.01
C THR A 268 -13.61 -13.46 -7.64
N ILE A 269 -12.92 -13.11 -6.56
CA ILE A 269 -13.39 -13.35 -5.19
C ILE A 269 -14.70 -12.61 -4.94
N ARG A 270 -14.81 -11.34 -5.33
CA ARG A 270 -16.08 -10.58 -5.24
C ARG A 270 -17.21 -11.23 -6.03
N GLU A 271 -16.94 -11.67 -7.25
CA GLU A 271 -17.94 -12.37 -8.08
C GLU A 271 -18.40 -13.68 -7.41
N ILE A 272 -17.49 -14.43 -6.78
CA ILE A 272 -17.84 -15.64 -6.03
C ILE A 272 -18.78 -15.28 -4.86
N HIS A 273 -18.46 -14.28 -4.05
CA HIS A 273 -19.31 -13.86 -2.95
C HIS A 273 -20.70 -13.41 -3.42
N HIS A 274 -20.78 -12.64 -4.51
CA HIS A 274 -22.06 -12.25 -5.12
C HIS A 274 -22.87 -13.45 -5.59
N ARG A 275 -22.23 -14.45 -6.21
CA ARG A 275 -22.91 -15.68 -6.65
C ARG A 275 -23.38 -16.53 -5.47
N VAL A 276 -22.56 -16.67 -4.43
CA VAL A 276 -22.96 -17.38 -3.20
C VAL A 276 -24.17 -16.70 -2.58
N LYS A 277 -24.16 -15.37 -2.41
CA LYS A 277 -25.30 -14.61 -1.93
C LYS A 277 -26.57 -14.89 -2.74
N ASN A 278 -26.48 -14.78 -4.08
CA ASN A 278 -27.63 -15.02 -5.00
C ASN A 278 -28.19 -16.44 -4.86
N ASN A 279 -27.30 -17.44 -4.75
CA ASN A 279 -27.70 -18.82 -4.54
C ASN A 279 -28.40 -19.01 -3.18
N LEU A 280 -27.86 -18.42 -2.11
CA LEU A 280 -28.46 -18.48 -0.77
C LEU A 280 -29.83 -17.77 -0.75
N GLN A 281 -30.00 -16.65 -1.42
CA GLN A 281 -31.29 -15.98 -1.56
C GLN A 281 -32.32 -16.85 -2.32
N THR A 282 -31.89 -17.59 -3.34
CA THR A 282 -32.73 -18.54 -4.05
C THR A 282 -33.16 -19.66 -3.14
N VAL A 283 -32.23 -20.23 -2.35
CA VAL A 283 -32.54 -21.28 -1.37
C VAL A 283 -33.52 -20.76 -0.31
N ALA A 284 -33.29 -19.58 0.23
CA ALA A 284 -34.22 -18.96 1.22
C ALA A 284 -35.63 -18.76 0.62
N SER A 285 -35.71 -18.34 -0.66
CA SER A 285 -37.01 -18.20 -1.35
C SER A 285 -37.72 -19.54 -1.54
N LEU A 286 -36.99 -20.61 -1.87
CA LEU A 286 -37.54 -21.97 -1.98
C LEU A 286 -38.04 -22.46 -0.61
N LEU A 287 -37.27 -22.29 0.44
CA LEU A 287 -37.67 -22.64 1.81
C LEU A 287 -38.95 -21.89 2.22
N ARG A 288 -39.06 -20.60 1.90
CA ARG A 288 -40.25 -19.79 2.14
C ARG A 288 -41.48 -20.31 1.41
N ILE A 289 -41.33 -20.76 0.15
CA ILE A 289 -42.43 -21.34 -0.61
C ILE A 289 -42.87 -22.67 0.01
N GLN A 290 -41.92 -23.50 0.46
CA GLN A 290 -42.20 -24.78 1.10
C GLN A 290 -42.90 -24.58 2.47
N SER A 291 -42.41 -23.65 3.30
CA SER A 291 -43.02 -23.28 4.57
C SER A 291 -44.52 -22.91 4.40
N ARG A 292 -44.82 -22.06 3.37
CA ARG A 292 -46.22 -21.67 3.06
C ARG A 292 -47.11 -22.83 2.59
N ARG A 293 -46.54 -23.87 2.00
CA ARG A 293 -47.28 -25.05 1.48
C ARG A 293 -47.47 -26.15 2.53
N THR A 294 -46.65 -26.15 3.56
CA THR A 294 -46.65 -27.17 4.62
C THR A 294 -47.82 -26.93 5.57
N LYS A 295 -48.54 -28.01 5.90
CA LYS A 295 -49.68 -27.97 6.82
C LYS A 295 -49.29 -28.28 8.28
N SER A 296 -48.14 -28.95 8.49
CA SER A 296 -47.60 -29.23 9.81
C SER A 296 -46.94 -28.00 10.40
N THR A 297 -47.33 -27.58 11.58
CA THR A 297 -46.73 -26.44 12.29
C THR A 297 -45.26 -26.71 12.59
N GLU A 298 -44.92 -27.91 13.07
CA GLU A 298 -43.55 -28.32 13.38
C GLU A 298 -42.62 -28.26 12.13
N ALA A 299 -43.12 -28.76 11.00
CA ALA A 299 -42.35 -28.69 9.75
C ALA A 299 -42.23 -27.25 9.21
N LYS A 300 -43.21 -26.40 9.46
CA LYS A 300 -43.16 -24.98 9.12
C LYS A 300 -42.10 -24.26 9.96
N ASP A 301 -42.11 -24.46 11.23
CA ASP A 301 -41.15 -23.87 12.18
C ASP A 301 -39.70 -24.26 11.83
N SER A 302 -39.47 -25.54 11.49
CA SER A 302 -38.17 -26.06 11.04
C SER A 302 -37.70 -25.40 9.73
N LEU A 303 -38.62 -25.18 8.78
CA LEU A 303 -38.30 -24.50 7.51
C LEU A 303 -37.98 -23.01 7.70
N ASP A 304 -38.73 -22.33 8.58
CA ASP A 304 -38.52 -20.94 8.90
C ASP A 304 -37.18 -20.74 9.65
N GLU A 305 -36.82 -21.67 10.54
CA GLU A 305 -35.51 -21.72 11.19
C GLU A 305 -34.36 -21.88 10.15
N ALA A 306 -34.49 -22.85 9.24
CA ALA A 306 -33.52 -23.07 8.17
C ALA A 306 -33.37 -21.84 7.28
N MET A 307 -34.47 -21.15 6.98
CA MET A 307 -34.47 -19.93 6.20
C MET A 307 -33.69 -18.80 6.93
N ARG A 308 -33.88 -18.62 8.22
CA ARG A 308 -33.14 -17.62 9.02
C ARG A 308 -31.62 -17.87 8.97
N ARG A 309 -31.20 -19.12 9.10
CA ARG A 309 -29.76 -19.50 9.00
C ARG A 309 -29.17 -19.18 7.65
N VAL A 310 -29.86 -19.56 6.57
CA VAL A 310 -29.44 -19.24 5.20
C VAL A 310 -29.32 -17.73 4.99
N THR A 311 -30.27 -16.96 5.55
CA THR A 311 -30.25 -15.50 5.49
C THR A 311 -29.07 -14.90 6.25
N ALA A 312 -28.73 -15.41 7.43
CA ALA A 312 -27.57 -14.96 8.19
C ALA A 312 -26.25 -15.20 7.44
N ILE A 313 -26.09 -16.35 6.78
CA ILE A 313 -24.94 -16.64 5.93
C ILE A 313 -24.88 -15.67 4.75
N ALA A 314 -26.01 -15.41 4.10
CA ALA A 314 -26.08 -14.48 2.96
C ALA A 314 -25.68 -13.04 3.35
N LEU A 315 -26.03 -12.59 4.57
CA LEU A 315 -25.61 -11.28 5.10
C LEU A 315 -24.09 -11.13 5.19
N VAL A 316 -23.39 -12.16 5.71
CA VAL A 316 -21.93 -12.15 5.79
C VAL A 316 -21.31 -12.07 4.40
N HIS A 317 -21.81 -12.89 3.46
CA HIS A 317 -21.32 -12.85 2.06
C HIS A 317 -21.60 -11.53 1.35
N ASP A 318 -22.66 -10.83 1.72
CA ASP A 318 -22.97 -9.49 1.20
C ASP A 318 -21.93 -8.47 1.65
N THR A 319 -21.65 -8.44 2.95
CA THR A 319 -20.64 -7.55 3.53
C THR A 319 -19.22 -7.84 2.99
N LEU A 320 -18.88 -9.11 2.76
CA LEU A 320 -17.61 -9.51 2.13
C LEU A 320 -17.48 -9.03 0.69
N SER A 321 -18.58 -8.94 -0.05
CA SER A 321 -18.56 -8.50 -1.45
C SER A 321 -18.30 -7.01 -1.60
N GLU A 322 -18.57 -6.20 -0.59
CA GLU A 322 -18.37 -4.75 -0.58
C GLU A 322 -16.94 -4.35 -0.18
N GLY A 323 -16.19 -5.23 0.49
CA GLY A 323 -14.81 -4.99 0.98
C GLY A 323 -13.71 -5.49 0.04
N LEU A 324 -12.52 -4.91 0.16
CA LEU A 324 -11.29 -5.37 -0.51
C LEU A 324 -10.51 -6.42 0.31
N SER A 325 -10.98 -6.74 1.52
CA SER A 325 -10.35 -7.67 2.46
C SER A 325 -11.22 -8.89 2.70
N GLN A 326 -10.61 -10.00 3.12
CA GLN A 326 -11.30 -11.18 3.62
C GLN A 326 -11.89 -10.97 5.04
N GLU A 327 -11.86 -9.74 5.52
CA GLU A 327 -12.39 -9.31 6.81
C GLU A 327 -13.72 -8.59 6.64
N VAL A 328 -14.64 -8.86 7.55
CA VAL A 328 -16.00 -8.34 7.62
C VAL A 328 -16.09 -7.35 8.77
N ASN A 329 -16.67 -6.18 8.54
CA ASN A 329 -17.15 -5.33 9.63
C ASN A 329 -18.36 -6.02 10.28
N PHE A 330 -18.11 -6.76 11.36
CA PHE A 330 -19.14 -7.59 11.96
C PHE A 330 -20.21 -6.77 12.69
N ASP A 331 -19.91 -5.55 13.07
CA ASP A 331 -20.91 -4.65 13.65
C ASP A 331 -22.08 -4.41 12.66
N GLU A 332 -21.79 -4.21 11.38
CA GLU A 332 -22.82 -4.05 10.32
C GLU A 332 -23.64 -5.33 10.09
N VAL A 333 -23.00 -6.49 10.15
CA VAL A 333 -23.67 -7.78 10.05
C VAL A 333 -24.61 -7.96 11.23
N PHE A 334 -24.13 -7.63 12.44
CA PHE A 334 -24.91 -7.78 13.66
C PHE A 334 -26.13 -6.84 13.71
N ASP A 335 -25.97 -5.60 13.24
CA ASP A 335 -27.11 -4.67 13.10
C ASP A 335 -28.23 -5.26 12.23
N ARG A 336 -27.86 -5.92 11.12
CA ARG A 336 -28.84 -6.59 10.24
C ARG A 336 -29.47 -7.82 10.90
N ILE A 337 -28.73 -8.58 11.73
CA ILE A 337 -29.27 -9.69 12.53
C ILE A 337 -30.32 -9.18 13.51
N LEU A 338 -30.05 -8.05 14.17
CA LEU A 338 -31.02 -7.45 15.09
C LEU A 338 -32.29 -6.95 14.38
N MET A 339 -32.16 -6.41 13.16
CA MET A 339 -33.34 -6.05 12.35
C MET A 339 -34.21 -7.28 12.06
N LEU A 340 -33.61 -8.41 11.67
CA LEU A 340 -34.34 -9.67 11.45
C LEU A 340 -35.05 -10.15 12.72
N ALA A 341 -34.37 -10.09 13.86
CA ALA A 341 -34.98 -10.44 15.14
C ALA A 341 -36.16 -9.52 15.51
N THR A 342 -36.07 -8.25 15.19
CA THR A 342 -37.16 -7.29 15.39
C THR A 342 -38.37 -7.59 14.48
N GLU A 343 -38.13 -8.05 13.25
CA GLU A 343 -39.21 -8.50 12.36
C GLU A 343 -39.94 -9.74 12.94
N VAL A 344 -39.16 -10.70 13.48
CA VAL A 344 -39.71 -11.89 14.15
C VAL A 344 -40.56 -11.47 15.35
N ALA A 345 -40.05 -10.57 16.20
CA ALA A 345 -40.81 -10.05 17.36
C ALA A 345 -42.14 -9.39 16.93
N SER A 346 -42.10 -8.60 15.86
CA SER A 346 -43.30 -7.93 15.32
C SER A 346 -44.35 -8.95 14.84
N SER A 347 -43.90 -10.07 14.25
CA SER A 347 -44.80 -11.15 13.82
C SER A 347 -45.49 -11.87 14.99
N LEU A 348 -44.88 -11.82 16.16
CA LEU A 348 -45.37 -12.39 17.42
C LEU A 348 -46.15 -11.39 18.28
N ASN A 349 -46.46 -10.19 17.73
CA ASN A 349 -47.03 -9.06 18.47
C ASN A 349 -46.25 -8.66 19.74
N THR A 350 -44.92 -8.90 19.70
CA THR A 350 -44.00 -8.58 20.79
C THR A 350 -43.17 -7.37 20.44
N SER A 351 -43.02 -6.39 21.33
CA SER A 351 -42.16 -5.24 21.17
C SER A 351 -40.83 -5.47 21.88
N ILE A 352 -39.73 -5.45 21.15
CA ILE A 352 -38.41 -5.60 21.74
C ILE A 352 -37.62 -4.29 21.65
N LYS A 353 -36.88 -3.99 22.72
CA LYS A 353 -35.84 -2.95 22.73
C LYS A 353 -34.50 -3.63 22.72
N THR A 354 -33.67 -3.31 21.72
CA THR A 354 -32.30 -3.80 21.63
C THR A 354 -31.34 -2.80 22.26
N LEU A 355 -30.40 -3.28 23.08
CA LEU A 355 -29.32 -2.48 23.66
C LEU A 355 -28.01 -3.14 23.25
N ILE A 356 -27.13 -2.36 22.63
CA ILE A 356 -25.80 -2.83 22.20
C ILE A 356 -24.77 -2.01 22.96
N ASP A 357 -23.80 -2.70 23.58
CA ASP A 357 -22.64 -2.10 24.22
C ASP A 357 -21.36 -2.77 23.71
N GLY A 358 -20.32 -1.97 23.43
CA GLY A 358 -19.08 -2.44 22.84
C GLY A 358 -19.13 -2.60 21.33
N LYS A 359 -18.13 -3.32 20.77
CA LYS A 359 -17.96 -3.54 19.32
C LYS A 359 -17.32 -4.89 19.03
N PHE A 360 -17.80 -5.54 17.98
CA PHE A 360 -17.19 -6.76 17.44
C PHE A 360 -15.94 -6.45 16.62
N GLY A 361 -15.99 -5.37 15.82
CA GLY A 361 -14.92 -4.94 14.92
C GLY A 361 -14.79 -5.82 13.68
N GLN A 362 -13.60 -5.78 13.07
CA GLN A 362 -13.29 -6.57 11.86
C GLN A 362 -13.04 -8.03 12.24
N LEU A 363 -13.72 -8.97 11.59
CA LEU A 363 -13.56 -10.41 11.76
C LEU A 363 -13.29 -11.07 10.40
N ARG A 364 -12.44 -12.10 10.39
CA ARG A 364 -12.25 -12.92 9.19
C ARG A 364 -13.51 -13.70 8.87
N SER A 365 -13.74 -14.00 7.60
CA SER A 365 -14.94 -14.71 7.13
C SER A 365 -15.16 -16.06 7.80
N GLU A 366 -14.06 -16.77 8.14
CA GLU A 366 -14.11 -18.06 8.84
C GLU A 366 -14.69 -17.94 10.27
N ILE A 367 -14.55 -16.77 10.88
CA ILE A 367 -15.11 -16.47 12.20
C ILE A 367 -16.50 -15.82 12.05
N ALA A 368 -16.64 -14.90 11.13
CA ALA A 368 -17.85 -14.11 10.95
C ALA A 368 -19.06 -14.96 10.58
N THR A 369 -18.91 -15.93 9.68
CA THR A 369 -20.03 -16.77 9.21
C THR A 369 -20.62 -17.64 10.34
N PRO A 370 -19.86 -18.50 11.03
CA PRO A 370 -20.42 -19.30 12.11
C PRO A 370 -20.91 -18.44 13.27
N LEU A 371 -20.25 -17.31 13.58
CA LEU A 371 -20.70 -16.39 14.62
C LEU A 371 -22.04 -15.73 14.29
N ALA A 372 -22.24 -15.31 13.02
CA ALA A 372 -23.51 -14.71 12.58
C ALA A 372 -24.67 -15.69 12.72
N VAL A 373 -24.48 -16.95 12.35
CA VAL A 373 -25.51 -17.98 12.51
C VAL A 373 -25.80 -18.23 13.99
N ALA A 374 -24.75 -18.38 14.80
CA ALA A 374 -24.91 -18.63 16.25
C ALA A 374 -25.63 -17.45 16.95
N LEU A 375 -25.25 -16.20 16.65
CA LEU A 375 -25.91 -15.01 17.22
C LEU A 375 -27.34 -14.85 16.72
N THR A 376 -27.63 -15.17 15.45
CA THR A 376 -29.01 -15.19 14.95
C THR A 376 -29.87 -16.14 15.76
N GLU A 377 -29.42 -17.36 16.00
CA GLU A 377 -30.13 -18.34 16.80
C GLU A 377 -30.34 -17.87 18.27
N ILE A 378 -29.29 -17.33 18.90
CA ILE A 378 -29.33 -16.84 20.27
C ILE A 378 -30.33 -15.70 20.44
N VAL A 379 -30.24 -14.70 19.54
CA VAL A 379 -31.13 -13.52 19.60
C VAL A 379 -32.55 -13.91 19.26
N THR A 380 -32.77 -14.80 18.30
CA THR A 380 -34.13 -15.33 18.00
C THR A 380 -34.71 -16.10 19.16
N ASN A 381 -33.91 -16.97 19.82
CA ASN A 381 -34.34 -17.67 20.99
C ASN A 381 -34.73 -16.74 22.15
N ALA A 382 -33.99 -15.67 22.37
CA ALA A 382 -34.35 -14.63 23.35
C ALA A 382 -35.71 -13.99 23.04
N VAL A 383 -36.02 -13.78 21.77
CA VAL A 383 -37.30 -13.20 21.33
C VAL A 383 -38.43 -14.21 21.40
N GLU A 384 -38.28 -15.39 20.79
CA GLU A 384 -39.33 -16.41 20.65
C GLU A 384 -39.65 -17.13 21.97
N HIS A 385 -38.62 -17.41 22.75
CA HIS A 385 -38.78 -18.20 24.01
C HIS A 385 -38.68 -17.33 25.26
N GLY A 386 -37.73 -16.38 25.29
CA GLY A 386 -37.56 -15.49 26.43
C GLY A 386 -38.68 -14.47 26.56
N LEU A 387 -38.97 -13.74 25.49
CA LEU A 387 -39.93 -12.63 25.50
C LEU A 387 -41.31 -12.96 24.93
N SER A 388 -41.64 -14.24 24.70
CA SER A 388 -42.92 -14.62 24.12
C SER A 388 -44.10 -13.96 24.87
N GLU A 389 -44.97 -13.25 24.11
CA GLU A 389 -46.15 -12.51 24.57
C GLU A 389 -45.87 -11.36 25.58
N ARG A 390 -44.61 -10.91 25.68
CA ARG A 390 -44.19 -9.79 26.54
C ARG A 390 -43.26 -8.86 25.81
N SER A 391 -43.46 -7.57 26.00
CA SER A 391 -42.43 -6.58 25.59
C SER A 391 -41.23 -6.67 26.52
N GLY A 392 -40.03 -6.61 25.97
CA GLY A 392 -38.81 -6.74 26.76
C GLY A 392 -37.58 -6.17 26.12
N VAL A 393 -36.44 -6.45 26.71
CA VAL A 393 -35.14 -5.95 26.30
C VAL A 393 -34.23 -7.13 25.97
N VAL A 394 -33.56 -7.05 24.83
CA VAL A 394 -32.43 -7.93 24.50
C VAL A 394 -31.17 -7.04 24.51
N ALA A 395 -30.27 -7.32 25.43
CA ALA A 395 -29.01 -6.59 25.58
C ALA A 395 -27.87 -7.46 25.09
N VAL A 396 -27.00 -6.86 24.31
CA VAL A 396 -25.79 -7.48 23.74
C VAL A 396 -24.59 -6.66 24.11
N ASN A 397 -23.62 -7.30 24.74
CA ASN A 397 -22.33 -6.69 25.03
C ASN A 397 -21.23 -7.45 24.26
N ALA A 398 -20.36 -6.72 23.55
CA ALA A 398 -19.24 -7.28 22.81
C ALA A 398 -17.94 -6.61 23.27
N GLU A 399 -17.07 -7.36 23.94
CA GLU A 399 -15.78 -6.90 24.44
C GLU A 399 -14.64 -7.60 23.68
N ARG A 400 -13.83 -6.83 22.94
CA ARG A 400 -12.67 -7.36 22.22
C ARG A 400 -11.41 -7.21 23.08
N LYS A 401 -10.84 -8.34 23.48
CA LYS A 401 -9.51 -8.42 24.12
C LYS A 401 -8.50 -8.90 23.08
N GLN A 402 -7.21 -8.62 23.28
CA GLN A 402 -6.14 -8.80 22.27
C GLN A 402 -6.20 -10.09 21.43
N LYS A 403 -6.68 -11.21 22.01
CA LYS A 403 -6.76 -12.53 21.34
C LYS A 403 -8.11 -13.22 21.51
N GLN A 404 -9.09 -12.52 22.03
CA GLN A 404 -10.41 -13.09 22.31
C GLN A 404 -11.49 -12.05 22.09
N LEU A 405 -12.63 -12.50 21.62
CA LEU A 405 -13.88 -11.75 21.60
C LEU A 405 -14.85 -12.38 22.61
N GLN A 406 -15.25 -11.58 23.59
CA GLN A 406 -16.24 -11.96 24.59
C GLN A 406 -17.57 -11.32 24.24
N ILE A 407 -18.62 -12.12 24.18
CA ILE A 407 -19.96 -11.68 23.80
C ILE A 407 -20.93 -12.16 24.88
N THR A 408 -21.79 -11.26 25.31
CA THR A 408 -22.87 -11.61 26.22
C THR A 408 -24.19 -11.16 25.62
N VAL A 409 -25.11 -12.09 25.46
CA VAL A 409 -26.50 -11.80 25.05
C VAL A 409 -27.39 -12.09 26.24
N SER A 410 -28.22 -11.15 26.64
CA SER A 410 -29.16 -11.32 27.77
C SER A 410 -30.54 -10.76 27.41
N ASP A 411 -31.56 -11.43 27.88
CA ASP A 411 -32.94 -10.97 27.84
C ASP A 411 -33.48 -10.79 29.25
N ASN A 412 -34.57 -10.05 29.39
CA ASN A 412 -35.31 -9.88 30.65
C ASN A 412 -36.63 -10.66 30.67
N GLY A 413 -36.68 -11.79 29.96
CA GLY A 413 -37.88 -12.61 29.78
C GLY A 413 -38.08 -13.65 30.86
N LYS A 414 -38.61 -14.83 30.45
CA LYS A 414 -38.99 -15.92 31.36
C LYS A 414 -37.80 -16.68 31.99
N GLY A 415 -36.60 -16.53 31.39
CA GLY A 415 -35.41 -17.28 31.78
C GLY A 415 -35.41 -18.74 31.29
N LEU A 416 -34.43 -19.51 31.76
CA LEU A 416 -34.28 -20.92 31.41
C LEU A 416 -35.24 -21.79 32.30
N VAL A 417 -35.88 -22.77 31.68
CA VAL A 417 -36.75 -23.72 32.39
C VAL A 417 -35.87 -24.62 33.27
N ASP A 418 -36.17 -24.69 34.56
CA ASP A 418 -35.37 -25.44 35.56
C ASP A 418 -33.87 -25.08 35.59
N GLY A 419 -33.50 -23.92 35.07
CA GLY A 419 -32.10 -23.48 34.96
C GLY A 419 -31.28 -24.20 33.88
N GLU A 420 -31.90 -25.07 33.11
CA GLU A 420 -31.24 -25.83 32.03
C GLU A 420 -31.62 -25.32 30.66
N VAL A 421 -30.67 -25.45 29.74
CA VAL A 421 -30.88 -25.14 28.35
C VAL A 421 -31.60 -26.29 27.66
N GLY A 422 -32.67 -26.00 26.94
CA GLY A 422 -33.38 -27.02 26.16
C GLY A 422 -32.46 -27.74 25.16
N ALA A 423 -32.66 -29.05 24.98
CA ALA A 423 -31.91 -29.89 24.06
C ALA A 423 -32.36 -29.72 22.58
N GLY A 424 -32.97 -28.59 22.22
CA GLY A 424 -33.48 -28.32 20.88
C GLY A 424 -32.37 -28.21 19.82
N LEU A 425 -32.76 -28.32 18.54
CA LEU A 425 -31.84 -28.28 17.41
C LEU A 425 -31.02 -26.98 17.38
N GLY A 426 -31.63 -25.83 17.67
CA GLY A 426 -30.95 -24.54 17.75
C GLY A 426 -29.80 -24.51 18.74
N THR A 427 -30.01 -25.05 19.95
CA THR A 427 -28.95 -25.14 20.97
C THR A 427 -27.78 -26.03 20.52
N GLN A 428 -28.09 -27.17 19.89
CA GLN A 428 -27.06 -28.06 19.35
C GLN A 428 -26.22 -27.36 18.28
N ILE A 429 -26.84 -26.61 17.39
CA ILE A 429 -26.15 -25.85 16.35
C ILE A 429 -25.26 -24.74 16.94
N ILE A 430 -25.78 -23.98 17.90
CA ILE A 430 -24.99 -22.96 18.60
C ILE A 430 -23.75 -23.60 19.23
N ARG A 431 -23.87 -24.73 19.92
CA ARG A 431 -22.71 -25.45 20.50
C ARG A 431 -21.73 -25.90 19.41
N THR A 432 -22.23 -26.53 18.36
CA THR A 432 -21.39 -27.00 17.25
C THR A 432 -20.59 -25.87 16.61
N LEU A 433 -21.21 -24.71 16.39
CA LEU A 433 -20.54 -23.56 15.81
C LEU A 433 -19.53 -22.92 16.76
N ILE A 434 -19.93 -22.67 18.02
CA ILE A 434 -19.06 -21.98 18.97
C ILE A 434 -17.93 -22.90 19.47
N GLU A 435 -18.25 -24.14 19.93
CA GLU A 435 -17.24 -25.03 20.49
C GLU A 435 -16.47 -25.80 19.40
N GLY A 436 -17.18 -26.26 18.36
CA GLY A 436 -16.59 -27.04 17.26
C GLY A 436 -15.82 -26.18 16.25
N GLU A 437 -16.48 -25.26 15.56
CA GLU A 437 -15.87 -24.48 14.47
C GLU A 437 -15.02 -23.33 15.00
N LEU A 438 -15.57 -22.54 15.94
CA LEU A 438 -14.87 -21.35 16.47
C LEU A 438 -13.91 -21.68 17.61
N ARG A 439 -13.90 -22.92 18.12
CA ARG A 439 -13.07 -23.36 19.24
C ARG A 439 -13.21 -22.46 20.47
N GLY A 440 -14.40 -21.90 20.63
CA GLY A 440 -14.75 -21.02 21.73
C GLY A 440 -15.40 -21.79 22.87
N THR A 441 -15.92 -21.03 23.82
CA THR A 441 -16.74 -21.55 24.95
C THR A 441 -18.06 -20.82 24.97
N ILE A 442 -19.12 -21.55 25.42
CA ILE A 442 -20.44 -20.98 25.59
C ILE A 442 -21.02 -21.42 26.94
N HIS A 443 -21.63 -20.49 27.63
CA HIS A 443 -22.25 -20.71 28.92
C HIS A 443 -23.62 -20.04 29.01
N TRP A 444 -24.63 -20.79 29.47
CA TRP A 444 -25.97 -20.27 29.72
C TRP A 444 -26.21 -20.12 31.22
N SER A 445 -26.90 -19.10 31.63
CA SER A 445 -27.25 -18.83 33.01
C SER A 445 -28.58 -18.08 33.12
N SER A 446 -29.26 -18.22 34.25
CA SER A 446 -30.43 -17.40 34.61
C SER A 446 -30.00 -16.39 35.66
N PRO A 447 -29.92 -15.09 35.35
CA PRO A 447 -29.62 -14.06 36.33
C PRO A 447 -30.70 -13.97 37.41
N SER A 448 -30.33 -13.54 38.64
CA SER A 448 -31.27 -13.34 39.75
C SER A 448 -32.33 -12.28 39.45
N GLU A 449 -32.07 -11.40 38.48
CA GLU A 449 -32.97 -10.32 38.04
C GLU A 449 -34.02 -10.83 37.04
N GLY A 450 -33.96 -12.10 36.64
CA GLY A 450 -34.80 -12.73 35.62
C GLY A 450 -34.18 -12.77 34.24
N GLY A 451 -34.81 -13.51 33.32
CA GLY A 451 -34.34 -13.69 31.95
C GLY A 451 -33.24 -14.74 31.79
N ALA A 452 -32.73 -14.85 30.59
CA ALA A 452 -31.60 -15.72 30.26
C ALA A 452 -30.39 -14.90 29.85
N ARG A 453 -29.20 -15.46 30.12
CA ARG A 453 -27.91 -14.89 29.71
C ARG A 453 -27.08 -15.97 29.05
N VAL A 454 -26.56 -15.63 27.86
CA VAL A 454 -25.65 -16.47 27.10
C VAL A 454 -24.30 -15.74 27.02
N ALA A 455 -23.25 -16.34 27.56
CA ALA A 455 -21.89 -15.81 27.52
C ALA A 455 -21.06 -16.67 26.57
N ILE A 456 -20.38 -16.02 25.61
CA ILE A 456 -19.58 -16.65 24.59
C ILE A 456 -18.17 -16.06 24.67
N SER A 457 -17.14 -16.90 24.50
CA SER A 457 -15.76 -16.46 24.33
C SER A 457 -15.14 -17.20 23.16
N ILE A 458 -14.66 -16.47 22.17
CA ILE A 458 -14.01 -17.03 20.98
C ILE A 458 -12.60 -16.49 20.82
N PRO A 459 -11.61 -17.31 20.37
CA PRO A 459 -10.28 -16.83 20.00
C PRO A 459 -10.34 -16.02 18.68
N LEU A 460 -9.49 -15.00 18.56
CA LEU A 460 -9.37 -14.14 17.37
C LEU A 460 -8.06 -14.40 16.63
#